data_5a0a5ad702f7bdc5b5768b904bf457d8
#
_entry.id   5a0a5ad702f7bdc5b5768b904bf457d8
#
_cell.length_a   1.000
_cell.length_b   1.000
_cell.length_c   1.000
_cell.angle_alpha   90.00
_cell.angle_beta   90.00
_cell.angle_gamma   90.00
#
_symmetry.space_group_name_H-M   'P 1'
#
loop_
_entity.id
_entity.type
_entity.pdbx_description
1 polymer ?
#
loop_
_entity_poly.entity_id
_entity_poly.type
_entity_poly.pdbx_seq_one_letter_code
_entity_poly.pdbx_strand_id
1 'polypeptide(L)'
;DRHWWLEFRRVLFRSAPINWAIAYGFRYTGVTTFLLNEKIDSGKILLQKKVKIDPIENYKTLHDKLSEIGSDLVKKTIKNIINNKGVTQKTTGNEILAPKLTVDNTKINWNKKIDEIESFVRAMSPYPGAWTEVKSKEVTVKIKIFKLKLLDRIKHKNLNIIFKKKNILIHHKKGTYSIEELQLPNKKRMSVRDLLNGYTFDPKLKLVY
;
A
#
# COMPACT_ATOMS: atom_id res chain seq x y z
N ASP A 1 -1.54 -21.26 10.82
CA ASP A 1 -0.41 -21.08 9.87
C ASP A 1 -0.73 -21.43 8.41
N ARG A 2 -2.02 -21.44 7.98
CA ARG A 2 -2.42 -21.89 6.63
C ARG A 2 -2.58 -20.77 5.59
N HIS A 3 -2.29 -19.50 5.89
CA HIS A 3 -2.67 -18.37 5.00
C HIS A 3 -1.49 -17.66 4.33
N TRP A 4 -0.34 -18.30 4.20
CA TRP A 4 0.84 -17.66 3.63
C TRP A 4 1.01 -17.83 2.11
N TRP A 5 0.20 -18.67 1.46
CA TRP A 5 0.13 -18.83 0.01
C TRP A 5 -1.10 -18.08 -0.53
N LEU A 6 -1.05 -16.76 -0.54
CA LEU A 6 -2.05 -15.96 -1.21
C LEU A 6 -1.60 -15.74 -2.65
N GLU A 7 -2.24 -16.46 -3.54
CA GLU A 7 -2.11 -16.29 -4.96
C GLU A 7 -2.90 -15.05 -5.37
N PHE A 8 -2.19 -13.97 -5.69
CA PHE A 8 -2.82 -12.79 -6.29
C PHE A 8 -3.14 -13.09 -7.74
N ARG A 9 -4.34 -13.54 -8.05
CA ARG A 9 -4.79 -13.63 -9.43
C ARG A 9 -4.97 -12.23 -10.01
N ARG A 10 -4.36 -12.00 -11.15
CA ARG A 10 -4.60 -10.82 -11.98
C ARG A 10 -6.03 -10.90 -12.53
N VAL A 11 -6.96 -10.18 -11.92
CA VAL A 11 -8.24 -9.91 -12.58
C VAL A 11 -7.93 -9.00 -13.76
N LEU A 12 -8.06 -9.55 -14.98
CA LEU A 12 -8.00 -8.89 -16.29
C LEU A 12 -7.30 -7.51 -16.29
N PHE A 13 -6.01 -7.51 -16.68
CA PHE A 13 -5.24 -6.31 -17.03
C PHE A 13 -5.11 -5.23 -15.93
N ARG A 14 -4.04 -5.29 -15.14
CA ARG A 14 -3.52 -4.29 -14.18
C ARG A 14 -3.95 -4.45 -12.72
N SER A 15 -3.90 -5.65 -12.19
CA SER A 15 -3.92 -5.85 -10.72
C SER A 15 -2.71 -5.19 -10.04
N ALA A 16 -2.84 -4.85 -8.77
CA ALA A 16 -1.80 -4.21 -7.97
C ALA A 16 -1.39 -5.09 -6.77
N PRO A 17 -0.86 -6.31 -6.98
CA PRO A 17 -0.66 -7.29 -5.92
C PRO A 17 0.32 -6.83 -4.84
N ILE A 18 1.37 -6.10 -5.19
CA ILE A 18 2.35 -5.59 -4.24
C ILE A 18 1.70 -4.56 -3.31
N ASN A 19 0.92 -3.61 -3.87
CA ASN A 19 0.22 -2.62 -3.08
C ASN A 19 -0.76 -3.29 -2.10
N TRP A 20 -1.57 -4.21 -2.59
CA TRP A 20 -2.58 -4.86 -1.75
C TRP A 20 -1.97 -5.80 -0.72
N ALA A 21 -0.82 -6.44 -1.00
CA ALA A 21 -0.11 -7.22 0.02
C ALA A 21 0.28 -6.37 1.23
N ILE A 22 0.78 -5.15 0.99
CA ILE A 22 1.11 -4.21 2.07
C ILE A 22 -0.17 -3.67 2.72
N ALA A 23 -1.18 -3.25 1.93
CA ALA A 23 -2.42 -2.67 2.44
C ALA A 23 -3.20 -3.62 3.35
N TYR A 24 -3.20 -4.92 3.04
CA TYR A 24 -3.82 -5.97 3.86
C TYR A 24 -2.96 -6.37 5.07
N GLY A 25 -1.76 -5.81 5.22
CA GLY A 25 -0.88 -6.09 6.34
C GLY A 25 -0.27 -7.49 6.31
N PHE A 26 -0.06 -8.08 5.13
CA PHE A 26 0.56 -9.39 5.03
C PHE A 26 2.01 -9.35 5.49
N ARG A 27 2.40 -10.38 6.23
CA ARG A 27 3.77 -10.54 6.70
C ARG A 27 4.72 -11.09 5.63
N TYR A 28 4.16 -11.73 4.61
CA TYR A 28 4.91 -12.39 3.54
C TYR A 28 4.23 -12.16 2.21
N THR A 29 5.05 -12.10 1.17
CA THR A 29 4.67 -12.17 -0.24
C THR A 29 5.65 -13.09 -0.95
N GLY A 30 5.69 -13.09 -2.27
CA GLY A 30 6.65 -13.90 -2.99
C GLY A 30 6.70 -13.63 -4.48
N VAL A 31 7.63 -14.30 -5.13
CA VAL A 31 7.78 -14.34 -6.58
C VAL A 31 7.66 -15.78 -7.03
N THR A 32 6.90 -16.01 -8.09
CA THR A 32 6.65 -17.35 -8.66
C THR A 32 6.98 -17.32 -10.13
N THR A 33 7.69 -18.33 -10.60
CA THR A 33 7.86 -18.62 -12.03
C THR A 33 7.04 -19.85 -12.38
N PHE A 34 6.32 -19.81 -13.51
CA PHE A 34 5.47 -20.89 -13.96
C PHE A 34 5.46 -20.99 -15.49
N LEU A 35 5.09 -22.15 -16.02
CA LEU A 35 4.93 -22.35 -17.46
C LEU A 35 3.63 -21.67 -17.92
N LEU A 36 3.67 -21.07 -19.08
CA LEU A 36 2.44 -20.53 -19.71
C LEU A 36 1.60 -21.66 -20.27
N ASN A 37 0.28 -21.53 -20.18
CA ASN A 37 -0.70 -22.37 -20.84
C ASN A 37 -1.86 -21.49 -21.36
N GLU A 38 -2.88 -22.08 -21.96
CA GLU A 38 -4.02 -21.33 -22.52
C GLU A 38 -4.85 -20.59 -21.46
N LYS A 39 -4.85 -21.07 -20.21
CA LYS A 39 -5.55 -20.41 -19.11
C LYS A 39 -4.60 -19.46 -18.40
N ILE A 40 -5.05 -18.23 -18.16
CA ILE A 40 -4.26 -17.19 -17.48
C ILE A 40 -3.80 -17.67 -16.11
N ASP A 41 -2.51 -17.50 -15.84
CA ASP A 41 -1.84 -17.76 -14.55
C ASP A 41 -2.06 -19.18 -13.95
N SER A 42 -2.38 -20.19 -14.76
CA SER A 42 -2.70 -21.56 -14.31
C SER A 42 -1.66 -22.62 -14.70
N GLY A 43 -0.53 -22.23 -15.27
CA GLY A 43 0.53 -23.15 -15.68
C GLY A 43 1.28 -23.77 -14.52
N LYS A 44 2.03 -24.84 -14.78
CA LYS A 44 2.83 -25.53 -13.75
C LYS A 44 3.85 -24.59 -13.11
N ILE A 45 3.84 -24.51 -11.78
CA ILE A 45 4.83 -23.75 -11.02
C ILE A 45 6.19 -24.42 -11.16
N LEU A 46 7.19 -23.64 -11.53
CA LEU A 46 8.57 -24.08 -11.65
C LEU A 46 9.36 -23.78 -10.37
N LEU A 47 9.34 -22.54 -9.95
CA LEU A 47 9.99 -22.11 -8.71
C LEU A 47 9.15 -21.06 -8.00
N GLN A 48 9.27 -21.04 -6.66
CA GLN A 48 8.70 -19.99 -5.82
C GLN A 48 9.70 -19.54 -4.78
N LYS A 49 9.70 -18.24 -4.48
CA LYS A 49 10.49 -17.65 -3.41
C LYS A 49 9.61 -16.81 -2.51
N LYS A 50 9.45 -17.25 -1.26
CA LYS A 50 8.77 -16.51 -0.20
C LYS A 50 9.65 -15.35 0.25
N VAL A 51 9.04 -14.16 0.44
CA VAL A 51 9.73 -12.93 0.84
C VAL A 51 8.99 -12.30 2.00
N LYS A 52 9.70 -11.97 3.07
CA LYS A 52 9.14 -11.25 4.21
C LYS A 52 8.94 -9.79 3.85
N ILE A 53 7.77 -9.25 4.21
CA ILE A 53 7.46 -7.81 4.13
C ILE A 53 7.82 -7.19 5.47
N ASP A 54 8.74 -6.22 5.47
CA ASP A 54 9.07 -5.49 6.67
C ASP A 54 8.00 -4.46 7.03
N PRO A 55 7.76 -4.20 8.34
CA PRO A 55 6.76 -3.23 8.77
C PRO A 55 6.95 -1.82 8.21
N ILE A 56 8.16 -1.46 7.82
CA ILE A 56 8.47 -0.13 7.26
C ILE A 56 8.47 -0.08 5.73
N GLU A 57 8.37 -1.24 5.05
CA GLU A 57 8.37 -1.29 3.57
C GLU A 57 7.14 -0.58 3.00
N ASN A 58 7.36 0.18 1.94
CA ASN A 58 6.34 0.75 1.08
C ASN A 58 6.31 0.01 -0.26
N TYR A 59 5.40 0.42 -1.16
CA TYR A 59 5.30 -0.17 -2.49
C TYR A 59 6.65 -0.19 -3.23
N LYS A 60 7.37 0.95 -3.24
CA LYS A 60 8.63 1.05 -4.01
C LYS A 60 9.69 0.10 -3.47
N THR A 61 9.94 0.11 -2.16
CA THR A 61 10.99 -0.71 -1.56
C THR A 61 10.70 -2.20 -1.71
N LEU A 62 9.44 -2.62 -1.54
CA LEU A 62 9.05 -4.00 -1.75
C LEU A 62 9.10 -4.40 -3.23
N HIS A 63 8.69 -3.53 -4.15
CA HIS A 63 8.80 -3.76 -5.59
C HIS A 63 10.25 -3.98 -6.01
N ASP A 64 11.16 -3.11 -5.58
CA ASP A 64 12.58 -3.20 -5.95
C ASP A 64 13.20 -4.51 -5.42
N LYS A 65 12.91 -4.86 -4.16
CA LYS A 65 13.30 -6.13 -3.53
C LYS A 65 12.77 -7.36 -4.28
N LEU A 66 11.50 -7.34 -4.68
CA LEU A 66 10.88 -8.44 -5.42
C LEU A 66 11.43 -8.54 -6.84
N SER A 67 11.77 -7.42 -7.47
CA SER A 67 12.38 -7.39 -8.82
C SER A 67 13.75 -8.03 -8.82
N GLU A 68 14.58 -7.75 -7.82
CA GLU A 68 15.90 -8.37 -7.66
C GLU A 68 15.78 -9.88 -7.45
N ILE A 69 14.94 -10.30 -6.50
CA ILE A 69 14.68 -11.71 -6.22
C ILE A 69 14.09 -12.42 -7.45
N GLY A 70 13.20 -11.75 -8.19
CA GLY A 70 12.59 -12.27 -9.41
C GLY A 70 13.62 -12.50 -10.52
N SER A 71 14.54 -11.58 -10.72
CA SER A 71 15.64 -11.73 -11.69
C SER A 71 16.46 -12.99 -11.40
N ASP A 72 16.85 -13.21 -10.15
CA ASP A 72 17.61 -14.40 -9.76
C ASP A 72 16.78 -15.68 -9.88
N LEU A 73 15.49 -15.60 -9.56
CA LEU A 73 14.59 -16.73 -9.70
C LEU A 73 14.45 -17.17 -11.15
N VAL A 74 14.34 -16.22 -12.09
CA VAL A 74 14.27 -16.50 -13.54
C VAL A 74 15.53 -17.23 -14.01
N LYS A 75 16.73 -16.77 -13.64
CA LYS A 75 18.00 -17.45 -13.98
C LYS A 75 18.02 -18.91 -13.52
N LYS A 76 17.53 -19.18 -12.28
CA LYS A 76 17.42 -20.53 -11.74
C LYS A 76 16.37 -21.35 -12.46
N THR A 77 15.25 -20.72 -12.84
CA THR A 77 14.17 -21.37 -13.56
C THR A 77 14.60 -21.90 -14.91
N ILE A 78 15.34 -21.10 -15.69
CA ILE A 78 15.88 -21.51 -17.00
C ILE A 78 16.72 -22.79 -16.87
N LYS A 79 17.58 -22.86 -15.85
CA LYS A 79 18.37 -24.08 -15.58
C LYS A 79 17.49 -25.29 -15.22
N ASN A 80 16.35 -25.07 -14.54
CA ASN A 80 15.44 -26.15 -14.12
C ASN A 80 14.49 -26.63 -15.22
N ILE A 81 14.17 -25.80 -16.21
CA ILE A 81 13.35 -26.18 -17.37
C ILE A 81 14.00 -27.33 -18.13
N ILE A 82 15.32 -27.31 -18.27
CA ILE A 82 16.10 -28.37 -18.94
C ILE A 82 15.88 -29.74 -18.25
N ASN A 83 15.56 -29.75 -16.97
CA ASN A 83 15.35 -30.96 -16.16
C ASN A 83 13.89 -31.37 -16.00
N ASN A 84 12.96 -30.78 -16.73
CA ASN A 84 11.51 -31.09 -16.74
C ASN A 84 10.84 -31.13 -15.35
N LYS A 85 11.29 -30.32 -14.40
CA LYS A 85 10.71 -30.25 -13.03
C LYS A 85 9.65 -29.15 -12.97
N GLY A 86 8.45 -29.50 -12.59
CA GLY A 86 7.36 -28.55 -12.34
C GLY A 86 6.23 -29.18 -11.53
N VAL A 87 5.56 -28.38 -10.70
CA VAL A 87 4.46 -28.83 -9.84
C VAL A 87 3.15 -28.22 -10.35
N THR A 88 2.12 -29.02 -10.49
CA THR A 88 0.78 -28.54 -10.87
C THR A 88 0.23 -27.61 -9.79
N GLN A 89 -0.31 -26.46 -10.19
CA GLN A 89 -0.96 -25.55 -9.29
C GLN A 89 -2.23 -26.17 -8.71
N LYS A 90 -2.40 -26.07 -7.39
CA LYS A 90 -3.66 -26.41 -6.71
C LYS A 90 -4.38 -25.11 -6.37
N THR A 91 -5.56 -24.93 -6.94
CA THR A 91 -6.43 -23.79 -6.59
C THR A 91 -7.04 -24.04 -5.21
N THR A 92 -6.78 -23.19 -4.24
CA THR A 92 -7.24 -23.36 -2.84
C THR A 92 -8.60 -22.72 -2.57
N GLY A 93 -9.25 -22.11 -3.55
CA GLY A 93 -10.60 -21.54 -3.42
C GLY A 93 -10.71 -20.22 -2.63
N ASN A 94 -9.71 -19.83 -1.88
CA ASN A 94 -9.68 -18.58 -1.10
C ASN A 94 -8.79 -17.53 -1.77
N GLU A 95 -9.24 -17.03 -2.91
CA GLU A 95 -8.50 -16.02 -3.66
C GLU A 95 -8.72 -14.62 -3.05
N ILE A 96 -7.63 -13.92 -2.74
CA ILE A 96 -7.70 -12.53 -2.33
C ILE A 96 -7.52 -11.64 -3.56
N LEU A 97 -8.49 -10.77 -3.77
CA LEU A 97 -8.48 -9.87 -4.91
C LEU A 97 -7.45 -8.75 -4.72
N ALA A 98 -6.70 -8.47 -5.78
CA ALA A 98 -5.77 -7.36 -5.87
C ALA A 98 -6.19 -6.41 -7.01
N PRO A 99 -7.31 -5.68 -6.87
CA PRO A 99 -7.87 -4.90 -7.96
C PRO A 99 -6.92 -3.80 -8.42
N LYS A 100 -7.15 -3.32 -9.65
CA LYS A 100 -6.45 -2.14 -10.17
C LYS A 100 -6.64 -0.96 -9.22
N LEU A 101 -5.58 -0.17 -9.02
CA LEU A 101 -5.66 1.06 -8.26
C LEU A 101 -6.43 2.12 -9.06
N THR A 102 -7.47 2.67 -8.46
CA THR A 102 -8.31 3.74 -9.00
C THR A 102 -8.30 4.91 -8.04
N VAL A 103 -8.84 6.04 -8.47
CA VAL A 103 -9.00 7.20 -7.57
C VAL A 103 -9.82 6.81 -6.35
N ASP A 104 -10.91 6.06 -6.54
CA ASP A 104 -11.83 5.73 -5.46
C ASP A 104 -11.21 4.78 -4.43
N ASN A 105 -10.55 3.71 -4.87
CA ASN A 105 -9.99 2.72 -3.95
C ASN A 105 -8.63 3.13 -3.35
N THR A 106 -8.11 4.31 -3.72
CA THR A 106 -6.94 4.93 -3.10
C THR A 106 -7.28 6.04 -2.11
N LYS A 107 -8.59 6.31 -1.88
CA LYS A 107 -9.06 7.18 -0.80
C LYS A 107 -8.86 6.51 0.56
N ILE A 108 -8.33 7.26 1.53
CA ILE A 108 -8.11 6.76 2.89
C ILE A 108 -9.46 6.60 3.59
N ASN A 109 -9.75 5.39 4.04
CA ASN A 109 -10.89 5.12 4.90
C ASN A 109 -10.47 5.24 6.38
N TRP A 110 -10.74 6.39 6.96
CA TRP A 110 -10.41 6.69 8.35
C TRP A 110 -11.22 5.90 9.40
N ASN A 111 -12.23 5.13 9.00
CA ASN A 111 -12.97 4.25 9.91
C ASN A 111 -12.28 2.90 10.14
N LYS A 112 -11.23 2.61 9.41
CA LYS A 112 -10.41 1.41 9.55
C LYS A 112 -9.60 1.42 10.84
N LYS A 113 -9.01 0.25 11.17
CA LYS A 113 -8.07 0.16 12.31
C LYS A 113 -6.83 0.98 12.04
N ILE A 114 -6.22 1.46 13.12
CA ILE A 114 -5.05 2.34 13.06
C ILE A 114 -3.89 1.74 12.25
N ASP A 115 -3.59 0.46 12.46
CA ASP A 115 -2.51 -0.23 11.74
C ASP A 115 -2.86 -0.47 10.25
N GLU A 116 -4.16 -0.64 9.92
CA GLU A 116 -4.62 -0.78 8.53
C GLU A 116 -4.48 0.54 7.75
N ILE A 117 -4.75 1.68 8.40
CA ILE A 117 -4.59 3.00 7.77
C ILE A 117 -3.11 3.27 7.45
N GLU A 118 -2.21 2.97 8.38
CA GLU A 118 -0.78 3.14 8.15
C GLU A 118 -0.28 2.24 7.02
N SER A 119 -0.63 0.96 7.05
CA SER A 119 -0.29 0.00 6.00
C SER A 119 -0.84 0.42 4.65
N PHE A 120 -2.07 0.96 4.60
CA PHE A 120 -2.67 1.47 3.37
C PHE A 120 -1.89 2.67 2.79
N VAL A 121 -1.49 3.63 3.63
CA VAL A 121 -0.69 4.77 3.16
C VAL A 121 0.67 4.32 2.63
N ARG A 122 1.35 3.40 3.33
CA ARG A 122 2.61 2.80 2.85
C ARG A 122 2.43 2.05 1.53
N ALA A 123 1.36 1.30 1.40
CA ALA A 123 1.02 0.55 0.20
C ALA A 123 0.86 1.45 -1.03
N MET A 124 0.35 2.67 -0.87
CA MET A 124 0.14 3.62 -1.96
C MET A 124 1.34 4.55 -2.19
N SER A 125 2.41 4.45 -1.41
CA SER A 125 3.60 5.29 -1.51
C SER A 125 4.72 4.60 -2.30
N PRO A 126 5.36 5.28 -3.24
CA PRO A 126 5.21 6.68 -3.66
C PRO A 126 4.10 6.91 -4.69
N TYR A 127 3.52 5.89 -5.27
CA TYR A 127 2.52 6.00 -6.32
C TYR A 127 1.39 4.99 -6.11
N PRO A 128 0.13 5.38 -6.30
CA PRO A 128 -0.39 6.69 -6.73
C PRO A 128 -0.49 7.75 -5.62
N GLY A 129 -0.19 7.41 -4.37
CA GLY A 129 -0.41 8.20 -3.18
C GLY A 129 -1.82 7.97 -2.61
N ALA A 130 -1.91 7.60 -1.33
CA ALA A 130 -3.19 7.57 -0.63
C ALA A 130 -3.70 9.01 -0.44
N TRP A 131 -5.00 9.23 -0.58
CA TRP A 131 -5.53 10.58 -0.52
C TRP A 131 -6.73 10.71 0.41
N THR A 132 -6.95 11.93 0.88
CA THR A 132 -8.11 12.32 1.65
C THR A 132 -8.55 13.73 1.26
N GLU A 133 -9.72 14.13 1.70
CA GLU A 133 -10.25 15.48 1.54
C GLU A 133 -10.32 16.17 2.88
N VAL A 134 -9.98 17.44 2.88
CA VAL A 134 -10.25 18.36 3.97
C VAL A 134 -11.15 19.49 3.46
N LYS A 135 -12.14 19.85 4.24
CA LYS A 135 -13.17 20.81 3.84
C LYS A 135 -13.40 21.87 4.91
N SER A 136 -13.54 23.12 4.50
CA SER A 136 -14.15 24.22 5.26
C SER A 136 -15.47 24.61 4.61
N LYS A 137 -16.13 25.69 5.08
CA LYS A 137 -17.36 26.18 4.44
C LYS A 137 -17.13 26.61 2.99
N GLU A 138 -15.95 27.10 2.67
CA GLU A 138 -15.63 27.77 1.41
C GLU A 138 -14.78 26.91 0.47
N VAL A 139 -13.97 25.99 1.03
CA VAL A 139 -12.92 25.30 0.27
C VAL A 139 -12.91 23.80 0.58
N THR A 140 -12.77 23.00 -0.48
CA THR A 140 -12.44 21.57 -0.37
C THR A 140 -11.07 21.34 -0.98
N VAL A 141 -10.15 20.74 -0.22
CA VAL A 141 -8.78 20.46 -0.65
C VAL A 141 -8.53 18.97 -0.61
N LYS A 142 -8.12 18.40 -1.75
CA LYS A 142 -7.64 17.02 -1.84
C LYS A 142 -6.18 16.97 -1.46
N ILE A 143 -5.82 16.17 -0.47
CA ILE A 143 -4.46 16.00 0.01
C ILE A 143 -4.03 14.56 -0.23
N LYS A 144 -2.89 14.35 -0.90
CA LYS A 144 -2.23 13.04 -0.94
C LYS A 144 -1.28 12.91 0.24
N ILE A 145 -1.33 11.77 0.90
CA ILE A 145 -0.48 11.44 2.05
C ILE A 145 0.42 10.28 1.66
N PHE A 146 1.72 10.44 1.86
CA PHE A 146 2.74 9.43 1.51
C PHE A 146 3.39 8.79 2.71
N LYS A 147 3.37 9.49 3.86
CA LYS A 147 3.94 8.98 5.08
C LYS A 147 3.17 9.45 6.30
N LEU A 148 2.71 8.46 7.08
CA LEU A 148 2.11 8.65 8.40
C LEU A 148 3.03 8.04 9.45
N LYS A 149 3.08 8.67 10.61
CA LYS A 149 3.74 8.14 11.81
C LYS A 149 2.74 8.10 12.95
N LEU A 150 2.52 6.92 13.49
CA LEU A 150 1.75 6.78 14.73
C LEU A 150 2.57 7.38 15.89
N LEU A 151 2.01 8.37 16.57
CA LEU A 151 2.64 9.01 17.73
C LEU A 151 2.26 8.33 19.03
N ASP A 152 0.98 8.04 19.18
CA ASP A 152 0.43 7.43 20.38
C ASP A 152 -0.85 6.64 20.07
N ARG A 153 -1.37 5.91 21.06
CA ARG A 153 -2.64 5.17 21.00
C ARG A 153 -3.70 5.78 21.93
N ILE A 154 -3.62 7.08 22.18
CA ILE A 154 -4.60 7.82 22.96
C ILE A 154 -5.92 7.90 22.18
N LYS A 155 -7.01 7.51 22.82
CA LYS A 155 -8.32 7.53 22.20
C LYS A 155 -8.87 8.96 22.10
N HIS A 156 -9.30 9.34 20.91
CA HIS A 156 -9.98 10.61 20.70
C HIS A 156 -11.48 10.39 20.45
N LYS A 157 -12.31 11.30 20.97
CA LYS A 157 -13.77 11.22 20.78
C LYS A 157 -14.19 11.31 19.31
N ASN A 158 -13.52 12.19 18.57
CA ASN A 158 -13.84 12.47 17.18
C ASN A 158 -12.60 12.33 16.30
N LEU A 159 -12.81 11.88 15.08
CA LEU A 159 -11.81 11.98 14.03
C LEU A 159 -11.64 13.43 13.63
N ASN A 160 -10.42 13.94 13.67
CA ASN A 160 -10.13 15.33 13.32
C ASN A 160 -8.71 15.49 12.77
N ILE A 161 -8.51 16.53 11.94
CA ILE A 161 -7.19 16.98 11.50
C ILE A 161 -6.86 18.30 12.22
N ILE A 162 -5.63 18.40 12.71
CA ILE A 162 -5.15 19.55 13.45
C ILE A 162 -3.90 20.09 12.77
N PHE A 163 -3.98 21.31 12.31
CA PHE A 163 -2.86 22.03 11.73
C PHE A 163 -2.14 22.82 12.81
N LYS A 164 -0.91 22.41 13.14
CA LYS A 164 -0.03 23.13 14.08
C LYS A 164 1.11 23.81 13.31
N LYS A 165 1.78 24.74 13.95
CA LYS A 165 2.88 25.52 13.36
C LYS A 165 4.02 24.66 12.73
N LYS A 166 4.23 23.44 13.23
CA LYS A 166 5.31 22.54 12.77
C LYS A 166 4.82 21.14 12.37
N ASN A 167 3.56 20.80 12.63
CA ASN A 167 3.03 19.45 12.45
C ASN A 167 1.59 19.49 11.96
N ILE A 168 1.22 18.47 11.21
CA ILE A 168 -0.18 18.18 10.88
C ILE A 168 -0.51 16.84 11.55
N LEU A 169 -1.47 16.87 12.47
CA LEU A 169 -1.87 15.72 13.26
C LEU A 169 -3.26 15.26 12.83
N ILE A 170 -3.47 13.95 12.90
CA ILE A 170 -4.80 13.34 12.76
C ILE A 170 -5.12 12.64 14.07
N HIS A 171 -6.11 13.15 14.77
CA HIS A 171 -6.70 12.49 15.91
C HIS A 171 -7.69 11.44 15.41
N HIS A 172 -7.36 10.19 15.63
CA HIS A 172 -8.18 9.05 15.30
C HIS A 172 -8.78 8.45 16.59
N LYS A 173 -9.92 7.75 16.48
CA LYS A 173 -10.58 7.10 17.65
C LYS A 173 -9.67 6.17 18.45
N LYS A 174 -8.54 5.74 17.91
CA LYS A 174 -7.61 4.77 18.55
C LYS A 174 -6.17 5.27 18.66
N GLY A 175 -5.90 6.55 18.38
CA GLY A 175 -4.56 7.12 18.47
C GLY A 175 -4.37 8.39 17.66
N THR A 176 -3.16 8.91 17.67
CA THR A 176 -2.77 10.13 16.95
C THR A 176 -1.72 9.79 15.89
N TYR A 177 -1.95 10.25 14.66
CA TYR A 177 -0.94 10.23 13.62
C TYR A 177 -0.32 11.61 13.42
N SER A 178 0.96 11.63 13.07
CA SER A 178 1.61 12.75 12.40
C SER A 178 1.69 12.47 10.91
N ILE A 179 1.28 13.42 10.08
CA ILE A 179 1.59 13.39 8.65
C ILE A 179 3.02 13.87 8.51
N GLU A 180 3.88 13.05 7.90
CA GLU A 180 5.28 13.41 7.67
C GLU A 180 5.53 13.92 6.25
N GLU A 181 4.86 13.31 5.25
CA GLU A 181 4.96 13.70 3.86
C GLU A 181 3.60 13.76 3.19
N LEU A 182 3.39 14.80 2.42
CA LEU A 182 2.14 15.03 1.70
C LEU A 182 2.35 15.75 0.36
N GLN A 183 1.28 15.83 -0.41
CA GLN A 183 1.21 16.62 -1.63
C GLN A 183 -0.13 17.34 -1.69
N LEU A 184 -0.08 18.66 -1.85
CA LEU A 184 -1.25 19.48 -2.17
C LEU A 184 -1.50 19.50 -3.68
N PRO A 185 -2.72 19.85 -4.13
CA PRO A 185 -3.01 20.07 -5.54
C PRO A 185 -2.00 21.03 -6.16
N ASN A 186 -1.52 20.68 -7.36
CA ASN A 186 -0.57 21.48 -8.14
C ASN A 186 0.77 21.77 -7.45
N LYS A 187 1.11 21.04 -6.38
CA LYS A 187 2.41 21.15 -5.71
C LYS A 187 3.18 19.83 -5.80
N LYS A 188 4.50 19.89 -5.61
CA LYS A 188 5.35 18.70 -5.48
C LYS A 188 5.09 18.02 -4.13
N ARG A 189 5.37 16.71 -4.06
CA ARG A 189 5.48 15.97 -2.80
C ARG A 189 6.59 16.59 -1.95
N MET A 190 6.32 16.82 -0.68
CA MET A 190 7.27 17.42 0.25
C MET A 190 7.00 17.00 1.69
N SER A 191 7.99 17.23 2.57
CA SER A 191 7.80 17.03 4.00
C SER A 191 6.79 18.06 4.55
N VAL A 192 6.06 17.68 5.59
CA VAL A 192 5.16 18.63 6.28
C VAL A 192 5.92 19.82 6.82
N ARG A 193 7.16 19.61 7.28
CA ARG A 193 8.01 20.69 7.78
C ARG A 193 8.29 21.74 6.70
N ASP A 194 8.70 21.31 5.51
CA ASP A 194 8.99 22.20 4.39
C ASP A 194 7.74 22.93 3.91
N LEU A 195 6.62 22.21 3.85
CA LEU A 195 5.34 22.82 3.48
C LEU A 195 4.95 23.95 4.44
N LEU A 196 5.01 23.70 5.75
CA LEU A 196 4.57 24.67 6.77
C LEU A 196 5.50 25.88 6.93
N ASN A 197 6.71 25.87 6.36
CA ASN A 197 7.56 27.04 6.28
C ASN A 197 6.99 28.14 5.35
N GLY A 198 6.20 27.76 4.35
CA GLY A 198 5.67 28.69 3.36
C GLY A 198 4.17 28.58 3.10
N TYR A 199 3.46 27.72 3.84
CA TYR A 199 2.04 27.49 3.62
C TYR A 199 1.27 27.40 4.95
N THR A 200 0.23 28.20 5.06
CA THR A 200 -0.67 28.18 6.23
C THR A 200 -2.01 27.59 5.83
N PHE A 201 -2.45 26.58 6.57
CA PHE A 201 -3.77 26.00 6.40
C PHE A 201 -4.82 26.81 7.14
N ASP A 202 -6.03 26.89 6.56
CA ASP A 202 -7.20 27.37 7.30
C ASP A 202 -7.47 26.42 8.50
N PRO A 203 -7.47 26.95 9.74
CA PRO A 203 -7.71 26.13 10.92
C PRO A 203 -9.13 25.55 10.99
N LYS A 204 -10.06 26.03 10.15
CA LYS A 204 -11.44 25.55 10.06
C LYS A 204 -11.58 24.29 9.17
N LEU A 205 -10.52 23.86 8.49
CA LEU A 205 -10.53 22.65 7.68
C LEU A 205 -10.77 21.43 8.54
N LYS A 206 -11.69 20.56 8.11
CA LYS A 206 -12.03 19.28 8.74
C LYS A 206 -11.85 18.14 7.76
N LEU A 207 -11.51 16.97 8.26
CA LEU A 207 -11.47 15.75 7.45
C LEU A 207 -12.86 15.40 6.92
N VAL A 208 -12.91 15.00 5.65
CA VAL A 208 -14.08 14.40 5.01
C VAL A 208 -13.84 12.88 4.97
N TYR A 209 -14.71 12.10 5.61
CA TYR A 209 -14.58 10.64 5.75
C TYR A 209 -15.92 9.93 5.59
#